data_c146278ab961a3b1ba7db6d0b922dba4
#
_entry.id   c146278ab961a3b1ba7db6d0b922dba4
#
_cell.length_a   1.000
_cell.length_b   1.000
_cell.length_c   1.000
_cell.angle_alpha   90.00
_cell.angle_beta   90.00
_cell.angle_gamma   90.00
#
_symmetry.space_group_name_H-M   'P 1'
#
loop_
_entity.id
_entity.type
_entity.pdbx_description
1 polymer ?
#
loop_
_entity_poly.entity_id
_entity_poly.type
_entity_poly.pdbx_seq_one_letter_code
_entity_poly.pdbx_strand_id
1 'polypeptide(L)'
;PYDTAVRLAEKLNELAPGDTPKKSIFVTTGAEAVENTVKIARAHTGRRGVIAFNGGFHGRTLMAMGLTGKITPYKNLFGPFPGELYHAPFPIEYHGVSVSDSLTALHNLFKVDIAPSDVAAILVEPVQGEGGFYPAPDEFLQALRAICDEHGIVMIADEIQTGFGRTGRFFASEYAGIEPDLITVAKGVAGGYPLAAVTGKAEIMDAPLPGGLGGTYAGSPVGCAAALEVIDIIRDEKLVDRAVEIGARFKARLVALQKKHPSTIGHLRCERGAMIAMELVENGDAMQPAADLTKSLVTAAYENGLVLLSCGVNGNVIRFLPALTITDELIDEGLDILESCLCLLYTSDAADEVVPV
;
A
#
# COMPACT_ATOMS: atom_id res chain seq x y z
N PRO A 1 13.86 15.88 -23.81
CA PRO A 1 13.11 15.96 -22.55
C PRO A 1 12.25 17.23 -22.55
N TYR A 2 11.09 17.15 -21.89
CA TYR A 2 10.22 18.32 -21.68
C TYR A 2 10.60 18.99 -20.36
N ASP A 3 10.45 20.31 -20.27
CA ASP A 3 10.74 21.10 -19.06
C ASP A 3 9.94 20.59 -17.85
N THR A 4 8.66 20.30 -18.02
CA THR A 4 7.79 19.76 -16.95
C THR A 4 8.31 18.45 -16.39
N ALA A 5 8.88 17.56 -17.20
CA ALA A 5 9.44 16.30 -16.75
C ALA A 5 10.73 16.52 -15.93
N VAL A 6 11.59 17.46 -16.35
CA VAL A 6 12.81 17.80 -15.61
C VAL A 6 12.45 18.40 -14.24
N ARG A 7 11.58 19.40 -14.23
CA ARG A 7 11.11 20.05 -12.99
C ARG A 7 10.45 19.05 -12.02
N LEU A 8 9.64 18.12 -12.53
CA LEU A 8 9.03 17.11 -11.70
C LEU A 8 10.08 16.14 -11.13
N ALA A 9 11.08 15.73 -11.92
CA ALA A 9 12.15 14.88 -11.45
C ALA A 9 12.95 15.56 -10.32
N GLU A 10 13.30 16.84 -10.48
CA GLU A 10 13.95 17.64 -9.44
C GLU A 10 13.09 17.69 -8.17
N LYS A 11 11.76 17.91 -8.32
CA LYS A 11 10.85 17.98 -7.20
C LYS A 11 10.69 16.64 -6.47
N LEU A 12 10.60 15.53 -7.18
CA LEU A 12 10.55 14.19 -6.58
C LEU A 12 11.85 13.84 -5.88
N ASN A 13 13.00 14.22 -6.46
CA ASN A 13 14.31 14.00 -5.83
C ASN A 13 14.46 14.79 -4.52
N GLU A 14 13.89 16.01 -4.46
CA GLU A 14 13.88 16.86 -3.24
C GLU A 14 12.96 16.28 -2.16
N LEU A 15 11.79 15.75 -2.54
CA LEU A 15 10.75 15.27 -1.63
C LEU A 15 11.03 13.87 -1.08
N ALA A 16 11.79 13.05 -1.81
CA ALA A 16 12.08 11.68 -1.38
C ALA A 16 12.94 11.65 -0.11
N PRO A 17 12.63 10.76 0.86
CA PRO A 17 13.34 10.69 2.14
C PRO A 17 14.86 10.50 2.02
N GLY A 18 15.59 11.07 2.96
CA GLY A 18 17.05 10.98 3.09
C GLY A 18 17.81 12.01 2.27
N ASP A 19 19.12 12.16 2.58
CA ASP A 19 19.96 13.22 2.05
C ASP A 19 20.86 12.78 0.88
N THR A 20 20.82 11.51 0.47
CA THR A 20 21.62 11.03 -0.66
C THR A 20 21.15 11.65 -1.97
N PRO A 21 22.06 11.92 -2.94
CA PRO A 21 21.67 12.36 -4.28
C PRO A 21 20.72 11.37 -4.94
N LYS A 22 19.64 11.88 -5.55
CA LYS A 22 18.58 11.05 -6.15
C LYS A 22 18.38 11.35 -7.62
N LYS A 23 17.82 10.39 -8.33
CA LYS A 23 17.35 10.49 -9.71
C LYS A 23 15.96 9.89 -9.84
N SER A 24 15.21 10.36 -10.83
CA SER A 24 13.88 9.86 -11.14
C SER A 24 13.77 9.43 -12.60
N ILE A 25 13.01 8.34 -12.83
CA ILE A 25 12.54 7.93 -14.14
C ILE A 25 11.02 7.90 -14.11
N PHE A 26 10.40 8.35 -15.21
CA PHE A 26 8.95 8.31 -15.37
C PHE A 26 8.52 7.09 -16.19
N VAL A 27 7.35 6.60 -15.86
CA VAL A 27 6.62 5.55 -16.57
C VAL A 27 5.12 5.88 -16.50
N THR A 28 4.26 5.04 -17.05
CA THR A 28 2.83 5.36 -17.18
C THR A 28 2.00 4.78 -16.05
N THR A 29 2.39 3.62 -15.50
CA THR A 29 1.61 2.88 -14.49
C THR A 29 2.46 2.42 -13.31
N GLY A 30 1.80 2.16 -12.17
CA GLY A 30 2.47 1.63 -10.97
C GLY A 30 3.13 0.27 -11.23
N ALA A 31 2.51 -0.61 -12.02
CA ALA A 31 3.11 -1.90 -12.37
C ALA A 31 4.41 -1.73 -13.15
N GLU A 32 4.47 -0.78 -14.10
CA GLU A 32 5.71 -0.43 -14.79
C GLU A 32 6.77 0.12 -13.84
N ALA A 33 6.38 0.96 -12.87
CA ALA A 33 7.30 1.46 -11.84
C ALA A 33 7.90 0.30 -11.04
N VAL A 34 7.09 -0.63 -10.54
CA VAL A 34 7.56 -1.82 -9.83
C VAL A 34 8.50 -2.67 -10.69
N GLU A 35 8.12 -2.96 -11.94
CA GLU A 35 8.99 -3.75 -12.83
C GLU A 35 10.33 -3.05 -13.10
N ASN A 36 10.33 -1.72 -13.24
CA ASN A 36 11.56 -0.97 -13.42
C ASN A 36 12.42 -0.94 -12.15
N THR A 37 11.85 -0.92 -10.93
CA THR A 37 12.67 -1.07 -9.70
C THR A 37 13.37 -2.41 -9.64
N VAL A 38 12.71 -3.50 -10.03
CA VAL A 38 13.34 -4.83 -10.12
C VAL A 38 14.48 -4.84 -11.16
N LYS A 39 14.27 -4.24 -12.33
CA LYS A 39 15.31 -4.11 -13.36
C LYS A 39 16.52 -3.32 -12.85
N ILE A 40 16.27 -2.18 -12.19
CA ILE A 40 17.30 -1.31 -11.63
C ILE A 40 18.09 -2.06 -10.54
N ALA A 41 17.39 -2.70 -9.59
CA ALA A 41 18.03 -3.45 -8.52
C ALA A 41 18.89 -4.60 -9.04
N ARG A 42 18.39 -5.37 -10.02
CA ARG A 42 19.13 -6.44 -10.68
C ARG A 42 20.35 -5.91 -11.43
N ALA A 43 20.22 -4.79 -12.13
CA ALA A 43 21.34 -4.16 -12.86
C ALA A 43 22.42 -3.68 -11.90
N HIS A 44 22.03 -3.09 -10.76
CA HIS A 44 22.95 -2.57 -9.75
C HIS A 44 23.70 -3.68 -9.01
N THR A 45 22.99 -4.71 -8.58
CA THR A 45 23.56 -5.75 -7.74
C THR A 45 24.19 -6.92 -8.53
N GLY A 46 23.79 -7.10 -9.79
CA GLY A 46 24.11 -8.31 -10.56
C GLY A 46 23.37 -9.58 -10.09
N ARG A 47 22.44 -9.44 -9.14
CA ARG A 47 21.72 -10.55 -8.50
C ARG A 47 20.32 -10.73 -9.09
N ARG A 48 19.63 -11.85 -8.78
CA ARG A 48 18.35 -12.20 -9.43
C ARG A 48 17.16 -12.19 -8.50
N GLY A 49 17.34 -12.60 -7.23
CA GLY A 49 16.25 -12.81 -6.28
C GLY A 49 15.57 -11.52 -5.86
N VAL A 50 14.25 -11.57 -5.72
CA VAL A 50 13.47 -10.49 -5.13
C VAL A 50 12.54 -11.07 -4.08
N ILE A 51 12.56 -10.47 -2.89
CA ILE A 51 11.69 -10.86 -1.78
C ILE A 51 10.59 -9.81 -1.65
N ALA A 52 9.34 -10.26 -1.59
CA ALA A 52 8.16 -9.46 -1.28
C ALA A 52 7.44 -10.07 -0.07
N PHE A 53 6.27 -9.53 0.31
CA PHE A 53 5.56 -9.98 1.50
C PHE A 53 4.16 -10.49 1.19
N ASN A 54 3.72 -11.49 1.96
CA ASN A 54 2.35 -11.99 1.90
C ASN A 54 1.34 -10.85 2.11
N GLY A 55 0.26 -10.85 1.35
CA GLY A 55 -0.74 -9.79 1.36
C GLY A 55 -0.38 -8.57 0.51
N GLY A 56 0.89 -8.39 0.10
CA GLY A 56 1.35 -7.28 -0.73
C GLY A 56 0.69 -7.27 -2.12
N PHE A 57 0.53 -6.07 -2.69
CA PHE A 57 0.02 -5.88 -4.04
C PHE A 57 0.89 -4.90 -4.83
N HIS A 58 1.47 -5.38 -5.92
CA HIS A 58 2.48 -4.63 -6.68
C HIS A 58 2.12 -4.40 -8.16
N GLY A 59 0.95 -4.85 -8.60
CA GLY A 59 0.46 -4.63 -9.96
C GLY A 59 -0.06 -5.89 -10.65
N ARG A 60 -0.40 -5.74 -11.95
CA ARG A 60 -1.07 -6.79 -12.74
C ARG A 60 -0.28 -7.22 -13.99
N THR A 61 0.97 -6.81 -14.15
CA THR A 61 1.90 -7.40 -15.11
C THR A 61 2.50 -8.68 -14.55
N LEU A 62 3.09 -9.53 -15.37
CA LEU A 62 3.53 -10.87 -14.94
C LEU A 62 4.53 -10.82 -13.77
N MET A 63 5.52 -9.92 -13.82
CA MET A 63 6.46 -9.74 -12.71
C MET A 63 5.77 -9.18 -11.47
N ALA A 64 4.98 -8.12 -11.62
CA ALA A 64 4.27 -7.49 -10.51
C ALA A 64 3.23 -8.44 -9.86
N MET A 65 2.53 -9.27 -10.66
CA MET A 65 1.69 -10.35 -10.13
C MET A 65 2.50 -11.41 -9.42
N GLY A 66 3.67 -11.78 -9.94
CA GLY A 66 4.58 -12.71 -9.27
C GLY A 66 4.97 -12.23 -7.88
N LEU A 67 5.22 -10.92 -7.71
CA LEU A 67 5.55 -10.27 -6.44
C LEU A 67 4.34 -10.07 -5.52
N THR A 68 3.11 -10.02 -6.08
CA THR A 68 1.88 -9.86 -5.29
C THR A 68 1.65 -11.05 -4.36
N GLY A 69 1.39 -10.80 -3.09
CA GLY A 69 1.26 -11.80 -2.01
C GLY A 69 -0.14 -12.41 -1.84
N LYS A 70 -1.02 -12.31 -2.86
CA LYS A 70 -2.39 -12.84 -2.84
C LYS A 70 -2.73 -13.53 -4.16
N ILE A 71 -3.30 -14.74 -4.08
CA ILE A 71 -3.64 -15.52 -5.28
C ILE A 71 -4.93 -15.02 -5.92
N THR A 72 -6.03 -15.08 -5.21
CA THR A 72 -7.36 -14.70 -5.74
C THR A 72 -7.65 -13.23 -5.45
N PRO A 73 -8.06 -12.44 -6.45
CA PRO A 73 -8.31 -12.77 -7.86
C PRO A 73 -7.10 -12.53 -8.79
N TYR A 74 -5.91 -12.22 -8.25
CA TYR A 74 -4.83 -11.60 -9.00
C TYR A 74 -3.98 -12.56 -9.84
N LYS A 75 -3.74 -13.78 -9.33
CA LYS A 75 -2.79 -14.75 -9.93
C LYS A 75 -3.46 -15.94 -10.62
N ASN A 76 -4.71 -16.24 -10.29
CA ASN A 76 -5.40 -17.42 -10.81
C ASN A 76 -5.41 -17.44 -12.35
N LEU A 77 -4.92 -18.55 -12.94
CA LEU A 77 -4.92 -18.84 -14.37
C LEU A 77 -4.01 -17.95 -15.22
N PHE A 78 -3.16 -17.10 -14.62
CA PHE A 78 -2.29 -16.17 -15.36
C PHE A 78 -0.81 -16.61 -15.41
N GLY A 79 -0.43 -17.70 -14.73
CA GLY A 79 0.95 -18.19 -14.74
C GLY A 79 1.36 -18.86 -16.06
N PRO A 80 2.64 -19.21 -16.22
CA PRO A 80 3.69 -19.12 -15.20
C PRO A 80 4.19 -17.68 -14.98
N PHE A 81 4.62 -17.39 -13.74
CA PHE A 81 5.25 -16.13 -13.39
C PHE A 81 6.78 -16.22 -13.50
N PRO A 82 7.49 -15.08 -13.61
CA PRO A 82 8.95 -15.07 -13.55
C PRO A 82 9.47 -15.76 -12.30
N GLY A 83 10.59 -16.47 -12.41
CA GLY A 83 11.27 -17.11 -11.30
C GLY A 83 12.05 -16.14 -10.41
N GLU A 84 12.66 -16.70 -9.35
CA GLU A 84 13.48 -15.97 -8.37
C GLU A 84 12.68 -14.91 -7.59
N LEU A 85 11.39 -15.20 -7.31
CA LEU A 85 10.51 -14.39 -6.50
C LEU A 85 10.11 -15.17 -5.23
N TYR A 86 10.35 -14.56 -4.09
CA TYR A 86 10.14 -15.18 -2.78
C TYR A 86 9.19 -14.32 -1.95
N HIS A 87 8.46 -14.94 -1.01
CA HIS A 87 7.54 -14.24 -0.14
C HIS A 87 7.83 -14.58 1.33
N ALA A 88 7.96 -13.53 2.14
CA ALA A 88 8.00 -13.63 3.59
C ALA A 88 6.64 -13.24 4.20
N PRO A 89 6.29 -13.69 5.40
CA PRO A 89 5.14 -13.19 6.13
C PRO A 89 5.27 -11.68 6.39
N PHE A 90 4.16 -10.94 6.26
CA PHE A 90 4.09 -9.56 6.74
C PHE A 90 3.66 -9.55 8.22
N PRO A 91 4.22 -8.69 9.08
CA PRO A 91 3.85 -8.67 10.48
C PRO A 91 2.44 -8.09 10.67
N ILE A 92 1.54 -8.91 11.19
CA ILE A 92 0.16 -8.55 11.53
C ILE A 92 -0.15 -9.17 12.90
N GLU A 93 0.15 -8.43 13.97
CA GLU A 93 -0.03 -8.92 15.34
C GLU A 93 -1.46 -9.38 15.63
N TYR A 94 -2.45 -8.67 15.07
CA TYR A 94 -3.85 -9.05 15.19
C TYR A 94 -4.13 -10.46 14.67
N HIS A 95 -3.36 -10.96 13.71
CA HIS A 95 -3.43 -12.32 13.17
C HIS A 95 -2.35 -13.25 13.73
N GLY A 96 -1.68 -12.85 14.82
CA GLY A 96 -0.68 -13.67 15.49
C GLY A 96 0.68 -13.74 14.80
N VAL A 97 0.98 -12.82 13.88
CA VAL A 97 2.29 -12.72 13.21
C VAL A 97 3.04 -11.49 13.73
N SER A 98 4.01 -11.71 14.61
CA SER A 98 4.83 -10.63 15.16
C SER A 98 5.92 -10.18 14.17
N VAL A 99 6.57 -9.03 14.48
CA VAL A 99 7.77 -8.57 13.77
C VAL A 99 8.88 -9.63 13.84
N SER A 100 9.07 -10.25 15.02
CA SER A 100 10.05 -11.32 15.20
C SER A 100 9.79 -12.54 14.33
N ASP A 101 8.52 -12.93 14.17
CA ASP A 101 8.14 -14.07 13.31
C ASP A 101 8.46 -13.77 11.84
N SER A 102 8.11 -12.56 11.37
CA SER A 102 8.40 -12.13 10.01
C SER A 102 9.90 -12.09 9.72
N LEU A 103 10.70 -11.53 10.62
CA LEU A 103 12.16 -11.47 10.48
C LEU A 103 12.78 -12.86 10.56
N THR A 104 12.29 -13.73 11.43
CA THR A 104 12.74 -15.14 11.52
C THR A 104 12.45 -15.87 10.21
N ALA A 105 11.27 -15.69 9.64
CA ALA A 105 10.91 -16.28 8.34
C ALA A 105 11.81 -15.75 7.21
N LEU A 106 12.10 -14.44 7.19
CA LEU A 106 13.03 -13.84 6.22
C LEU A 106 14.45 -14.45 6.35
N HIS A 107 14.96 -14.58 7.57
CA HIS A 107 16.25 -15.25 7.78
C HIS A 107 16.24 -16.75 7.42
N ASN A 108 15.09 -17.42 7.52
CA ASN A 108 14.94 -18.78 7.06
C ASN A 108 14.96 -18.87 5.52
N LEU A 109 14.35 -17.93 4.80
CA LEU A 109 14.50 -17.84 3.34
C LEU A 109 15.99 -17.76 2.94
N PHE A 110 16.78 -16.97 3.65
CA PHE A 110 18.21 -16.86 3.41
C PHE A 110 19.01 -18.16 3.65
N LYS A 111 18.49 -19.08 4.46
CA LYS A 111 19.13 -20.36 4.75
C LYS A 111 18.67 -21.49 3.85
N VAL A 112 17.45 -21.44 3.35
CA VAL A 112 16.77 -22.58 2.72
C VAL A 112 16.51 -22.35 1.23
N ASP A 113 16.09 -21.12 0.85
CA ASP A 113 15.59 -20.88 -0.50
C ASP A 113 16.56 -20.07 -1.36
N ILE A 114 17.19 -19.04 -0.83
CA ILE A 114 18.10 -18.15 -1.58
C ILE A 114 19.15 -17.52 -0.66
N ALA A 115 20.42 -17.61 -1.03
CA ALA A 115 21.47 -16.93 -0.29
C ALA A 115 21.29 -15.40 -0.35
N PRO A 116 21.54 -14.64 0.73
CA PRO A 116 21.39 -13.18 0.71
C PRO A 116 22.29 -12.51 -0.34
N SER A 117 23.42 -13.13 -0.70
CA SER A 117 24.29 -12.71 -1.81
C SER A 117 23.64 -12.78 -3.20
N ASP A 118 22.55 -13.49 -3.36
CA ASP A 118 21.82 -13.65 -4.62
C ASP A 118 20.52 -12.82 -4.65
N VAL A 119 20.15 -12.17 -3.53
CA VAL A 119 19.00 -11.30 -3.43
C VAL A 119 19.35 -9.90 -3.96
N ALA A 120 18.67 -9.49 -5.01
CA ALA A 120 18.78 -8.15 -5.60
C ALA A 120 18.01 -7.09 -4.79
N ALA A 121 16.80 -7.43 -4.36
CA ALA A 121 15.93 -6.48 -3.69
C ALA A 121 14.98 -7.12 -2.67
N ILE A 122 14.58 -6.31 -1.69
CA ILE A 122 13.40 -6.52 -0.84
C ILE A 122 12.40 -5.40 -1.15
N LEU A 123 11.19 -5.80 -1.55
CA LEU A 123 10.09 -4.91 -1.91
C LEU A 123 9.02 -4.95 -0.83
N VAL A 124 8.66 -3.77 -0.28
CA VAL A 124 7.68 -3.64 0.80
C VAL A 124 6.77 -2.44 0.59
N GLU A 125 5.47 -2.61 0.86
CA GLU A 125 4.54 -1.49 1.05
C GLU A 125 4.66 -1.00 2.50
N PRO A 126 4.91 0.29 2.78
CA PRO A 126 4.90 0.82 4.15
C PRO A 126 3.52 0.71 4.83
N VAL A 127 2.45 0.68 4.05
CA VAL A 127 1.11 0.23 4.45
C VAL A 127 0.58 -0.66 3.34
N GLN A 128 0.32 -1.92 3.62
CA GLN A 128 -0.27 -2.83 2.63
C GLN A 128 -1.65 -2.35 2.19
N GLY A 129 -1.82 -2.05 0.91
CA GLY A 129 -3.10 -1.59 0.36
C GLY A 129 -4.13 -2.71 0.26
N GLU A 130 -4.00 -3.54 -0.75
CA GLU A 130 -4.93 -4.64 -1.03
C GLU A 130 -4.90 -5.75 0.03
N GLY A 131 -3.81 -5.84 0.80
CA GLY A 131 -3.67 -6.78 1.91
C GLY A 131 -4.58 -6.50 3.10
N GLY A 132 -5.10 -5.26 3.24
CA GLY A 132 -6.02 -4.91 4.33
C GLY A 132 -5.68 -3.62 5.07
N PHE A 133 -4.93 -2.71 4.48
CA PHE A 133 -4.46 -1.47 5.09
C PHE A 133 -3.67 -1.69 6.39
N TYR A 134 -2.83 -2.72 6.41
CA TYR A 134 -1.94 -3.00 7.54
C TYR A 134 -0.69 -2.13 7.46
N PRO A 135 -0.47 -1.22 8.44
CA PRO A 135 0.79 -0.50 8.53
C PRO A 135 1.94 -1.46 8.87
N ALA A 136 3.05 -1.35 8.18
CA ALA A 136 4.29 -1.96 8.62
C ALA A 136 4.72 -1.29 9.95
N PRO A 137 5.00 -2.06 11.02
CA PRO A 137 5.61 -1.50 12.22
C PRO A 137 6.93 -0.79 11.88
N ASP A 138 7.18 0.36 12.51
CA ASP A 138 8.37 1.17 12.20
C ASP A 138 9.66 0.39 12.46
N GLU A 139 9.71 -0.41 13.54
CA GLU A 139 10.84 -1.31 13.83
C GLU A 139 11.04 -2.41 12.77
N PHE A 140 9.97 -2.87 12.12
CA PHE A 140 10.09 -3.83 11.02
C PHE A 140 10.76 -3.22 9.81
N LEU A 141 10.35 -2.01 9.40
CA LEU A 141 10.99 -1.29 8.30
C LEU A 141 12.45 -0.94 8.59
N GLN A 142 12.76 -0.55 9.83
CA GLN A 142 14.13 -0.30 10.30
C GLN A 142 14.98 -1.57 10.25
N ALA A 143 14.44 -2.71 10.68
CA ALA A 143 15.12 -4.00 10.60
C ALA A 143 15.37 -4.43 9.14
N LEU A 144 14.39 -4.24 8.24
CA LEU A 144 14.58 -4.49 6.81
C LEU A 144 15.68 -3.61 6.22
N ARG A 145 15.73 -2.32 6.61
CA ARG A 145 16.81 -1.43 6.17
C ARG A 145 18.18 -1.93 6.62
N ALA A 146 18.29 -2.32 7.88
CA ALA A 146 19.54 -2.87 8.42
C ALA A 146 19.97 -4.17 7.70
N ILE A 147 19.05 -5.09 7.43
CA ILE A 147 19.32 -6.31 6.66
C ILE A 147 19.78 -5.98 5.24
N CYS A 148 19.11 -5.03 4.59
CA CYS A 148 19.49 -4.60 3.25
C CYS A 148 20.89 -3.97 3.23
N ASP A 149 21.24 -3.18 4.22
CA ASP A 149 22.57 -2.56 4.35
C ASP A 149 23.65 -3.62 4.60
N GLU A 150 23.39 -4.58 5.51
CA GLU A 150 24.33 -5.66 5.84
C GLU A 150 24.68 -6.52 4.61
N HIS A 151 23.69 -6.80 3.76
CA HIS A 151 23.89 -7.74 2.65
C HIS A 151 24.02 -7.04 1.28
N GLY A 152 23.97 -5.72 1.20
CA GLY A 152 23.98 -4.98 -0.06
C GLY A 152 22.76 -5.31 -0.93
N ILE A 153 21.59 -5.43 -0.31
CA ILE A 153 20.30 -5.67 -0.96
C ILE A 153 19.61 -4.33 -1.17
N VAL A 154 19.00 -4.10 -2.33
CA VAL A 154 18.25 -2.87 -2.61
C VAL A 154 16.91 -2.90 -1.88
N MET A 155 16.65 -1.94 -1.00
CA MET A 155 15.35 -1.76 -0.37
C MET A 155 14.43 -0.92 -1.24
N ILE A 156 13.30 -1.48 -1.65
CA ILE A 156 12.29 -0.82 -2.47
C ILE A 156 11.05 -0.55 -1.60
N ALA A 157 10.70 0.72 -1.40
CA ALA A 157 9.43 1.11 -0.82
C ALA A 157 8.38 1.33 -1.91
N ASP A 158 7.33 0.51 -1.90
CA ASP A 158 6.18 0.71 -2.78
C ASP A 158 5.22 1.72 -2.17
N GLU A 159 5.40 2.98 -2.54
CA GLU A 159 4.61 4.13 -2.08
C GLU A 159 3.50 4.51 -3.07
N ILE A 160 3.14 3.60 -3.99
CA ILE A 160 2.11 3.84 -5.01
C ILE A 160 0.77 4.23 -4.38
N GLN A 161 0.42 3.63 -3.24
CA GLN A 161 -0.83 3.93 -2.55
C GLN A 161 -0.64 4.84 -1.32
N THR A 162 0.51 4.80 -0.69
CA THR A 162 0.81 5.49 0.57
C THR A 162 1.37 6.89 0.41
N GLY A 163 2.00 7.17 -0.72
CA GLY A 163 2.63 8.46 -0.99
C GLY A 163 1.65 9.61 -1.25
N PHE A 164 2.20 10.79 -1.45
CA PHE A 164 1.47 12.02 -1.76
C PHE A 164 0.46 12.43 -0.68
N GLY A 165 0.91 12.37 0.57
CA GLY A 165 0.15 12.89 1.72
C GLY A 165 -0.91 11.95 2.27
N ARG A 166 -1.20 10.83 1.59
CA ARG A 166 -2.28 9.90 1.94
C ARG A 166 -2.27 9.44 3.39
N THR A 167 -1.09 9.16 3.92
CA THR A 167 -0.91 8.61 5.27
C THR A 167 -0.66 9.67 6.35
N GLY A 168 -0.70 10.97 6.03
CA GLY A 168 -0.33 12.04 6.95
C GLY A 168 1.17 12.33 7.02
N ARG A 169 1.92 11.79 6.06
CA ARG A 169 3.29 12.14 5.67
C ARG A 169 3.34 12.21 4.16
N PHE A 170 4.32 12.92 3.56
CA PHE A 170 4.42 12.95 2.10
C PHE A 170 4.73 11.55 1.56
N PHE A 171 5.64 10.81 2.22
CA PHE A 171 5.90 9.39 2.04
C PHE A 171 5.73 8.63 3.37
N ALA A 172 5.10 7.47 3.35
CA ALA A 172 4.85 6.70 4.57
C ALA A 172 6.14 6.12 5.19
N SER A 173 7.18 5.89 4.40
CA SER A 173 8.50 5.47 4.90
C SER A 173 9.15 6.48 5.86
N GLU A 174 8.72 7.76 5.84
CA GLU A 174 9.15 8.78 6.80
C GLU A 174 8.80 8.45 8.26
N TYR A 175 7.73 7.66 8.50
CA TYR A 175 7.36 7.25 9.86
C TYR A 175 8.46 6.42 10.54
N ALA A 176 9.07 5.52 9.79
CA ALA A 176 10.15 4.68 10.29
C ALA A 176 11.51 5.39 10.32
N GLY A 177 11.61 6.62 9.77
CA GLY A 177 12.86 7.38 9.69
C GLY A 177 13.92 6.68 8.82
N ILE A 178 13.50 5.91 7.82
CA ILE A 178 14.40 5.20 6.90
C ILE A 178 14.54 5.93 5.57
N GLU A 179 15.67 5.71 4.89
CA GLU A 179 15.89 6.08 3.49
C GLU A 179 15.82 4.82 2.62
N PRO A 180 14.71 4.55 1.90
CA PRO A 180 14.66 3.49 0.91
C PRO A 180 15.65 3.77 -0.23
N ASP A 181 16.19 2.71 -0.84
CA ASP A 181 17.07 2.86 -2.00
C ASP A 181 16.31 3.27 -3.25
N LEU A 182 15.12 2.72 -3.42
CA LEU A 182 14.17 3.06 -4.49
C LEU A 182 12.76 3.23 -3.93
N ILE A 183 12.02 4.18 -4.48
CA ILE A 183 10.61 4.46 -4.14
C ILE A 183 9.80 4.42 -5.43
N THR A 184 8.65 3.73 -5.42
CA THR A 184 7.67 3.79 -6.52
C THR A 184 6.53 4.72 -6.18
N VAL A 185 6.09 5.53 -7.14
CA VAL A 185 4.92 6.42 -7.04
C VAL A 185 4.01 6.29 -8.24
N ALA A 186 2.70 6.38 -8.02
CA ALA A 186 1.66 6.39 -9.05
C ALA A 186 0.34 6.91 -8.44
N LYS A 187 -0.81 6.45 -8.91
CA LYS A 187 -2.16 6.78 -8.39
C LYS A 187 -2.35 8.29 -8.19
N GLY A 188 -2.21 8.77 -6.96
CA GLY A 188 -2.41 10.17 -6.60
C GLY A 188 -1.41 11.17 -7.20
N VAL A 189 -0.29 10.69 -7.77
CA VAL A 189 0.82 11.54 -8.21
C VAL A 189 0.42 12.66 -9.18
N ALA A 190 -0.52 12.40 -10.09
CA ALA A 190 -0.94 13.36 -11.13
C ALA A 190 -2.46 13.61 -11.13
N GLY A 191 -3.15 13.44 -9.98
CA GLY A 191 -4.55 13.81 -9.81
C GLY A 191 -5.52 13.10 -10.78
N GLY A 192 -5.17 11.90 -11.27
CA GLY A 192 -5.98 11.11 -12.18
C GLY A 192 -5.39 10.95 -13.60
N TYR A 193 -4.37 11.71 -13.97
CA TYR A 193 -3.63 11.46 -15.21
C TYR A 193 -2.69 10.25 -15.07
N PRO A 194 -2.56 9.42 -16.13
CA PRO A 194 -1.63 8.30 -16.14
C PRO A 194 -0.19 8.78 -16.01
N LEU A 195 0.40 8.58 -14.84
CA LEU A 195 1.80 8.86 -14.55
C LEU A 195 2.25 8.00 -13.37
N ALA A 196 3.48 7.51 -13.46
CA ALA A 196 4.18 6.87 -12.38
C ALA A 196 5.67 7.20 -12.46
N ALA A 197 6.38 7.01 -11.37
CA ALA A 197 7.82 7.23 -11.35
C ALA A 197 8.51 6.23 -10.40
N VAL A 198 9.80 6.05 -10.66
CA VAL A 198 10.77 5.50 -9.70
C VAL A 198 11.73 6.61 -9.34
N THR A 199 11.85 6.90 -8.06
CA THR A 199 12.83 7.83 -7.51
C THR A 199 13.76 7.06 -6.58
N GLY A 200 15.07 7.25 -6.67
CA GLY A 200 16.00 6.52 -5.82
C GLY A 200 17.41 7.07 -5.85
N LYS A 201 18.29 6.45 -5.07
CA LYS A 201 19.69 6.82 -4.96
C LYS A 201 20.36 6.86 -6.33
N ALA A 202 21.04 7.95 -6.65
CA ALA A 202 21.56 8.21 -7.98
C ALA A 202 22.49 7.09 -8.49
N GLU A 203 23.34 6.54 -7.63
CA GLU A 203 24.26 5.45 -7.97
C GLU A 203 23.53 4.16 -8.38
N ILE A 204 22.36 3.88 -7.76
CA ILE A 204 21.53 2.72 -8.07
C ILE A 204 20.76 2.98 -9.36
N MET A 205 20.20 4.19 -9.50
CA MET A 205 19.43 4.59 -10.68
C MET A 205 20.28 4.66 -11.95
N ASP A 206 21.60 4.85 -11.85
CA ASP A 206 22.55 4.90 -12.97
C ASP A 206 23.05 3.51 -13.41
N ALA A 207 22.74 2.45 -12.69
CA ALA A 207 23.25 1.11 -12.99
C ALA A 207 22.73 0.50 -14.32
N PRO A 208 21.48 0.71 -14.75
CA PRO A 208 21.02 0.23 -16.06
C PRO A 208 21.74 0.92 -17.22
N LEU A 209 22.11 0.15 -18.23
CA LEU A 209 22.71 0.71 -19.44
C LEU A 209 21.75 1.71 -20.14
N PRO A 210 22.29 2.74 -20.82
CA PRO A 210 21.49 3.67 -21.60
C PRO A 210 20.56 2.93 -22.58
N GLY A 211 19.27 3.31 -22.58
CA GLY A 211 18.24 2.65 -23.39
C GLY A 211 17.64 1.37 -22.77
N GLY A 212 18.13 0.93 -21.61
CA GLY A 212 17.61 -0.25 -20.91
C GLY A 212 16.26 -0.03 -20.20
N LEU A 213 15.95 1.21 -19.88
CA LEU A 213 14.68 1.64 -19.27
C LEU A 213 13.97 2.64 -20.16
N GLY A 214 12.64 2.70 -20.06
CA GLY A 214 11.86 3.69 -20.79
C GLY A 214 10.43 3.22 -21.10
N GLY A 215 9.70 4.09 -21.78
CA GLY A 215 8.35 3.88 -22.29
C GLY A 215 7.98 4.99 -23.25
N THR A 216 7.18 4.70 -24.28
CA THR A 216 6.85 5.68 -25.33
C THR A 216 6.22 6.95 -24.78
N TYR A 217 5.38 6.83 -23.75
CA TYR A 217 4.69 7.95 -23.10
C TYR A 217 5.27 8.31 -21.72
N ALA A 218 6.43 7.77 -21.39
CA ALA A 218 7.12 8.06 -20.12
C ALA A 218 7.44 9.56 -20.01
N GLY A 219 7.09 10.18 -18.90
CA GLY A 219 7.28 11.60 -18.68
C GLY A 219 6.40 12.48 -19.58
N SER A 220 5.18 12.04 -19.91
CA SER A 220 4.19 12.85 -20.63
C SER A 220 4.10 14.26 -20.04
N PRO A 221 4.25 15.32 -20.86
CA PRO A 221 4.24 16.69 -20.33
C PRO A 221 2.94 17.06 -19.62
N VAL A 222 1.81 16.50 -20.04
CA VAL A 222 0.50 16.71 -19.39
C VAL A 222 0.47 16.08 -18.00
N GLY A 223 0.89 14.81 -17.89
CA GLY A 223 0.95 14.13 -16.59
C GLY A 223 1.96 14.79 -15.65
N CYS A 224 3.13 15.19 -16.15
CA CYS A 224 4.16 15.88 -15.36
C CYS A 224 3.70 17.27 -14.87
N ALA A 225 3.00 18.04 -15.73
CA ALA A 225 2.43 19.32 -15.33
C ALA A 225 1.35 19.14 -14.25
N ALA A 226 0.47 18.16 -14.42
CA ALA A 226 -0.54 17.82 -13.41
C ALA A 226 0.10 17.39 -12.07
N ALA A 227 1.18 16.61 -12.10
CA ALA A 227 1.87 16.17 -10.90
C ALA A 227 2.55 17.33 -10.16
N LEU A 228 3.13 18.29 -10.85
CA LEU A 228 3.69 19.50 -10.24
C LEU A 228 2.59 20.29 -9.51
N GLU A 229 1.43 20.47 -10.15
CA GLU A 229 0.29 21.15 -9.55
C GLU A 229 -0.27 20.38 -8.33
N VAL A 230 -0.37 19.05 -8.41
CA VAL A 230 -0.79 18.21 -7.28
C VAL A 230 0.14 18.41 -6.07
N ILE A 231 1.46 18.46 -6.29
CA ILE A 231 2.42 18.70 -5.21
C ILE A 231 2.21 20.08 -4.58
N ASP A 232 1.98 21.10 -5.40
CA ASP A 232 1.73 22.46 -4.93
C ASP A 232 0.39 22.54 -4.15
N ILE A 233 -0.69 21.93 -4.64
CA ILE A 233 -1.98 21.83 -3.95
C ILE A 233 -1.83 21.12 -2.59
N ILE A 234 -1.12 19.98 -2.55
CA ILE A 234 -0.89 19.24 -1.29
C ILE A 234 -0.23 20.15 -0.24
N ARG A 235 0.77 20.94 -0.66
CA ARG A 235 1.48 21.87 0.22
C ARG A 235 0.58 23.04 0.63
N ASP A 236 -0.01 23.73 -0.33
CA ASP A 236 -0.70 25.00 -0.15
C ASP A 236 -2.04 24.82 0.62
N GLU A 237 -2.76 23.74 0.37
CA GLU A 237 -3.97 23.35 1.09
C GLU A 237 -3.71 22.51 2.34
N LYS A 238 -2.42 22.23 2.68
CA LYS A 238 -2.01 21.44 3.84
C LYS A 238 -2.67 20.05 3.91
N LEU A 239 -2.76 19.39 2.75
CA LEU A 239 -3.49 18.13 2.65
C LEU A 239 -2.83 16.97 3.43
N VAL A 240 -1.55 17.07 3.76
CA VAL A 240 -0.86 16.14 4.67
C VAL A 240 -1.47 16.21 6.08
N ASP A 241 -1.67 17.43 6.61
CA ASP A 241 -2.32 17.64 7.91
C ASP A 241 -3.79 17.24 7.84
N ARG A 242 -4.48 17.59 6.74
CA ARG A 242 -5.86 17.21 6.48
C ARG A 242 -6.06 15.69 6.50
N ALA A 243 -5.12 14.91 5.97
CA ALA A 243 -5.17 13.45 6.03
C ALA A 243 -5.20 12.93 7.48
N VAL A 244 -4.44 13.55 8.38
CA VAL A 244 -4.44 13.21 9.81
C VAL A 244 -5.78 13.53 10.45
N GLU A 245 -6.37 14.70 10.15
CA GLU A 245 -7.70 15.11 10.64
C GLU A 245 -8.80 14.14 10.18
N ILE A 246 -8.78 13.76 8.90
CA ILE A 246 -9.69 12.75 8.35
C ILE A 246 -9.57 11.44 9.13
N GLY A 247 -8.34 10.93 9.32
CA GLY A 247 -8.09 9.72 10.09
C GLY A 247 -8.62 9.79 11.52
N ALA A 248 -8.41 10.91 12.20
CA ALA A 248 -8.90 11.13 13.55
C ALA A 248 -10.45 11.15 13.63
N ARG A 249 -11.11 11.77 12.65
CA ARG A 249 -12.58 11.81 12.57
C ARG A 249 -13.18 10.42 12.35
N PHE A 250 -12.64 9.65 11.41
CA PHE A 250 -13.02 8.25 11.21
C PHE A 250 -12.80 7.43 12.47
N LYS A 251 -11.63 7.55 13.11
CA LYS A 251 -11.28 6.81 14.33
C LYS A 251 -12.31 7.04 15.42
N ALA A 252 -12.70 8.27 15.68
CA ALA A 252 -13.68 8.59 16.71
C ALA A 252 -15.02 7.86 16.51
N ARG A 253 -15.54 7.87 15.26
CA ARG A 253 -16.81 7.22 14.91
C ARG A 253 -16.68 5.70 14.86
N LEU A 254 -15.63 5.14 14.25
CA LEU A 254 -15.44 3.69 14.13
C LEU A 254 -15.18 3.02 15.48
N VAL A 255 -14.44 3.67 16.40
CA VAL A 255 -14.26 3.17 17.77
C VAL A 255 -15.58 3.12 18.55
N ALA A 256 -16.44 4.14 18.37
CA ALA A 256 -17.78 4.12 18.96
C ALA A 256 -18.64 2.99 18.39
N LEU A 257 -18.55 2.76 17.07
CA LEU A 257 -19.26 1.68 16.39
C LEU A 257 -18.76 0.29 16.82
N GLN A 258 -17.44 0.11 16.96
CA GLN A 258 -16.84 -1.14 17.46
C GLN A 258 -17.33 -1.48 18.86
N LYS A 259 -17.47 -0.49 19.75
CA LYS A 259 -18.01 -0.71 21.10
C LYS A 259 -19.47 -1.19 21.08
N LYS A 260 -20.25 -0.81 20.07
CA LYS A 260 -21.63 -1.29 19.87
C LYS A 260 -21.67 -2.71 19.29
N HIS A 261 -20.68 -3.07 18.47
CA HIS A 261 -20.60 -4.35 17.75
C HIS A 261 -19.24 -5.06 17.97
N PRO A 262 -18.87 -5.39 19.23
CA PRO A 262 -17.53 -5.92 19.53
C PRO A 262 -17.28 -7.33 19.01
N SER A 263 -18.34 -8.11 18.76
CA SER A 263 -18.24 -9.45 18.17
C SER A 263 -18.09 -9.42 16.64
N THR A 264 -18.34 -8.28 16.00
CA THR A 264 -18.38 -8.14 14.55
C THR A 264 -17.22 -7.28 14.02
N ILE A 265 -16.91 -6.17 14.70
CA ILE A 265 -15.79 -5.30 14.32
C ILE A 265 -14.57 -5.71 15.14
N GLY A 266 -13.70 -6.50 14.51
CA GLY A 266 -12.53 -7.08 15.16
C GLY A 266 -11.38 -6.07 15.31
N HIS A 267 -10.97 -5.44 14.20
CA HIS A 267 -9.82 -4.56 14.20
C HIS A 267 -10.05 -3.27 13.39
N LEU A 268 -9.59 -2.16 13.95
CA LEU A 268 -9.60 -0.84 13.30
C LEU A 268 -8.18 -0.38 13.04
N ARG A 269 -7.93 0.13 11.86
CA ARG A 269 -6.65 0.74 11.46
C ARG A 269 -6.91 2.17 11.03
N CYS A 270 -6.48 3.13 11.87
CA CYS A 270 -6.73 4.56 11.69
C CYS A 270 -5.49 5.40 12.03
N GLU A 271 -4.31 4.79 12.09
CA GLU A 271 -3.07 5.41 12.58
C GLU A 271 -2.26 6.08 11.46
N ARG A 272 -2.63 5.83 10.21
CA ARG A 272 -1.89 6.33 9.03
C ARG A 272 -2.79 7.24 8.19
N GLY A 273 -3.12 8.41 8.73
CA GLY A 273 -3.85 9.47 8.04
C GLY A 273 -5.19 9.01 7.45
N ALA A 274 -5.42 9.35 6.18
CA ALA A 274 -6.63 9.00 5.44
C ALA A 274 -6.58 7.63 4.76
N MET A 275 -5.80 6.70 5.32
CA MET A 275 -5.76 5.30 4.95
C MET A 275 -6.34 4.47 6.09
N ILE A 276 -7.66 4.28 6.06
CA ILE A 276 -8.46 3.77 7.18
C ILE A 276 -9.09 2.43 6.81
N ALA A 277 -9.13 1.48 7.75
CA ALA A 277 -9.78 0.20 7.55
C ALA A 277 -10.55 -0.29 8.78
N MET A 278 -11.62 -1.03 8.52
CA MET A 278 -12.42 -1.74 9.50
C MET A 278 -12.48 -3.21 9.08
N GLU A 279 -12.00 -4.09 9.95
CA GLU A 279 -11.98 -5.53 9.73
C GLU A 279 -13.14 -6.20 10.44
N LEU A 280 -13.91 -6.98 9.69
CA LEU A 280 -15.07 -7.69 10.19
C LEU A 280 -14.72 -9.17 10.47
N VAL A 281 -15.19 -9.64 11.62
CA VAL A 281 -14.95 -11.00 12.11
C VAL A 281 -16.24 -11.59 12.65
N GLU A 282 -16.26 -12.90 12.81
CA GLU A 282 -17.33 -13.63 13.51
C GLU A 282 -16.94 -13.85 14.97
N ASN A 283 -17.90 -13.68 15.87
CA ASN A 283 -17.75 -13.94 17.29
C ASN A 283 -16.59 -13.20 17.99
N GLY A 284 -16.08 -12.11 17.40
CA GLY A 284 -14.92 -11.37 17.90
C GLY A 284 -13.59 -12.10 17.71
N ASP A 285 -13.55 -13.19 16.95
CA ASP A 285 -12.36 -14.00 16.72
C ASP A 285 -11.61 -13.56 15.45
N ALA A 286 -10.38 -13.10 15.61
CA ALA A 286 -9.49 -12.69 14.51
C ALA A 286 -9.28 -13.78 13.44
N MET A 287 -9.42 -15.06 13.82
CA MET A 287 -9.24 -16.21 12.94
C MET A 287 -10.54 -16.62 12.22
N GLN A 288 -11.65 -15.92 12.45
CA GLN A 288 -12.93 -16.15 11.80
C GLN A 288 -13.35 -14.91 11.00
N PRO A 289 -12.83 -14.73 9.75
CA PRO A 289 -13.12 -13.57 8.93
C PRO A 289 -14.57 -13.58 8.42
N ALA A 290 -15.31 -12.49 8.63
CA ALA A 290 -16.70 -12.32 8.20
C ALA A 290 -16.80 -11.80 6.74
N ALA A 291 -16.36 -12.60 5.76
CA ALA A 291 -16.31 -12.18 4.36
C ALA A 291 -17.69 -11.94 3.75
N ASP A 292 -18.67 -12.79 4.07
CA ASP A 292 -20.05 -12.68 3.54
C ASP A 292 -20.75 -11.45 4.13
N LEU A 293 -20.60 -11.19 5.42
CA LEU A 293 -21.10 -9.95 6.04
C LEU A 293 -20.46 -8.72 5.41
N THR A 294 -19.15 -8.76 5.15
CA THR A 294 -18.44 -7.66 4.48
C THR A 294 -19.02 -7.38 3.10
N LYS A 295 -19.29 -8.41 2.31
CA LYS A 295 -19.90 -8.27 1.00
C LYS A 295 -21.33 -7.71 1.09
N SER A 296 -22.12 -8.19 2.04
CA SER A 296 -23.49 -7.71 2.27
C SER A 296 -23.49 -6.24 2.70
N LEU A 297 -22.54 -5.84 3.56
CA LEU A 297 -22.39 -4.45 4.00
C LEU A 297 -21.99 -3.52 2.84
N VAL A 298 -21.07 -3.94 1.96
CA VAL A 298 -20.70 -3.17 0.77
C VAL A 298 -21.91 -2.99 -0.15
N THR A 299 -22.71 -4.02 -0.34
CA THR A 299 -23.93 -3.96 -1.17
C THR A 299 -24.97 -3.03 -0.56
N ALA A 300 -25.28 -3.19 0.73
CA ALA A 300 -26.24 -2.34 1.43
C ALA A 300 -25.80 -0.86 1.44
N ALA A 301 -24.52 -0.61 1.67
CA ALA A 301 -23.98 0.77 1.60
C ALA A 301 -24.16 1.38 0.21
N TYR A 302 -23.87 0.63 -0.85
CA TYR A 302 -24.06 1.08 -2.23
C TYR A 302 -25.53 1.44 -2.54
N GLU A 303 -26.47 0.60 -2.12
CA GLU A 303 -27.91 0.83 -2.29
C GLU A 303 -28.41 2.06 -1.53
N ASN A 304 -27.69 2.47 -0.47
CA ASN A 304 -27.97 3.67 0.31
C ASN A 304 -27.08 4.87 -0.07
N GLY A 305 -26.38 4.81 -1.22
CA GLY A 305 -25.63 5.94 -1.78
C GLY A 305 -24.19 6.08 -1.30
N LEU A 306 -23.65 5.10 -0.57
CA LEU A 306 -22.26 5.07 -0.13
C LEU A 306 -21.45 4.00 -0.86
N VAL A 307 -20.46 4.44 -1.64
CA VAL A 307 -19.53 3.52 -2.33
C VAL A 307 -18.41 3.11 -1.38
N LEU A 308 -18.41 1.84 -1.00
CA LEU A 308 -17.37 1.20 -0.20
C LEU A 308 -16.64 0.14 -1.01
N LEU A 309 -15.39 -0.14 -0.64
CA LEU A 309 -14.60 -1.22 -1.22
C LEU A 309 -14.10 -2.15 -0.11
N SER A 310 -14.14 -3.45 -0.38
CA SER A 310 -13.48 -4.45 0.46
C SER A 310 -12.06 -4.74 -0.01
N CYS A 311 -11.23 -5.23 0.90
CA CYS A 311 -9.88 -5.72 0.66
C CYS A 311 -9.52 -6.78 1.71
N GLY A 312 -8.22 -7.06 1.88
CA GLY A 312 -7.73 -8.11 2.77
C GLY A 312 -7.62 -9.46 2.08
N VAL A 313 -6.73 -10.31 2.58
CA VAL A 313 -6.50 -11.65 2.03
C VAL A 313 -7.80 -12.47 2.08
N ASN A 314 -8.56 -12.33 3.17
CA ASN A 314 -9.82 -13.02 3.40
C ASN A 314 -11.06 -12.27 2.89
N GLY A 315 -10.91 -11.04 2.34
CA GLY A 315 -12.03 -10.25 1.82
C GLY A 315 -12.97 -9.68 2.89
N ASN A 316 -12.53 -9.62 4.14
CA ASN A 316 -13.30 -9.21 5.31
C ASN A 316 -12.95 -7.80 5.84
N VAL A 317 -12.25 -7.00 5.05
CA VAL A 317 -11.84 -5.66 5.42
C VAL A 317 -12.57 -4.63 4.57
N ILE A 318 -13.28 -3.70 5.20
CA ILE A 318 -13.77 -2.47 4.57
C ILE A 318 -12.64 -1.44 4.61
N ARG A 319 -12.29 -0.90 3.44
CA ARG A 319 -11.30 0.18 3.34
C ARG A 319 -11.97 1.52 3.02
N PHE A 320 -11.53 2.55 3.71
CA PHE A 320 -11.94 3.92 3.47
C PHE A 320 -10.77 4.69 2.88
N LEU A 321 -10.97 5.21 1.68
CA LEU A 321 -9.95 5.93 0.94
C LEU A 321 -10.56 7.22 0.35
N PRO A 322 -11.04 8.14 1.21
CA PRO A 322 -11.69 9.35 0.76
C PRO A 322 -10.70 10.28 0.05
N ALA A 323 -11.19 11.19 -0.77
CA ALA A 323 -10.38 12.29 -1.27
C ALA A 323 -9.84 13.12 -0.09
N LEU A 324 -8.60 13.61 -0.17
CA LEU A 324 -8.04 14.44 0.91
C LEU A 324 -8.75 15.80 1.03
N THR A 325 -9.46 16.20 -0.01
CA THR A 325 -10.29 17.41 -0.07
C THR A 325 -11.74 17.20 0.37
N ILE A 326 -12.11 16.00 0.85
CA ILE A 326 -13.46 15.69 1.31
C ILE A 326 -13.85 16.59 2.48
N THR A 327 -15.12 17.06 2.50
CA THR A 327 -15.64 17.87 3.59
C THR A 327 -16.02 16.99 4.80
N ASP A 328 -16.08 17.60 5.97
CA ASP A 328 -16.43 16.90 7.21
C ASP A 328 -17.89 16.39 7.18
N GLU A 329 -18.79 17.16 6.55
CA GLU A 329 -20.19 16.79 6.39
C GLU A 329 -20.36 15.51 5.57
N LEU A 330 -19.61 15.37 4.47
CA LEU A 330 -19.65 14.18 3.64
C LEU A 330 -19.03 12.95 4.34
N ILE A 331 -18.02 13.16 5.20
CA ILE A 331 -17.48 12.08 6.04
C ILE A 331 -18.55 11.60 7.02
N ASP A 332 -19.24 12.53 7.71
CA ASP A 332 -20.25 12.18 8.68
C ASP A 332 -21.44 11.49 8.03
N GLU A 333 -21.94 12.02 6.91
CA GLU A 333 -23.00 11.39 6.12
C GLU A 333 -22.65 9.95 5.73
N GLY A 334 -21.43 9.73 5.21
CA GLY A 334 -20.97 8.38 4.85
C GLY A 334 -20.88 7.44 6.04
N LEU A 335 -20.44 7.94 7.19
CA LEU A 335 -20.36 7.15 8.42
C LEU A 335 -21.74 6.85 9.02
N ASP A 336 -22.71 7.76 8.88
CA ASP A 336 -24.11 7.54 9.29
C ASP A 336 -24.77 6.46 8.42
N ILE A 337 -24.52 6.45 7.11
CA ILE A 337 -24.99 5.40 6.20
C ILE A 337 -24.37 4.06 6.58
N LEU A 338 -23.04 4.02 6.81
CA LEU A 338 -22.34 2.81 7.22
C LEU A 338 -22.91 2.21 8.50
N GLU A 339 -23.11 3.04 9.54
CA GLU A 339 -23.66 2.62 10.83
C GLU A 339 -25.08 2.06 10.65
N SER A 340 -25.93 2.75 9.90
CA SER A 340 -27.29 2.31 9.61
C SER A 340 -27.34 0.98 8.88
N CYS A 341 -26.51 0.78 7.86
CA CYS A 341 -26.44 -0.48 7.11
C CYS A 341 -25.94 -1.64 7.98
N LEU A 342 -24.92 -1.42 8.82
CA LEU A 342 -24.41 -2.45 9.72
C LEU A 342 -25.46 -2.87 10.75
N CYS A 343 -26.20 -1.91 11.34
CA CYS A 343 -27.27 -2.19 12.30
C CYS A 343 -28.40 -3.00 11.69
N LEU A 344 -28.79 -2.71 10.44
CA LEU A 344 -29.85 -3.44 9.74
C LEU A 344 -29.46 -4.90 9.47
N LEU A 345 -28.25 -5.15 9.01
CA LEU A 345 -27.75 -6.51 8.75
C LEU A 345 -27.66 -7.32 10.03
N TYR A 346 -27.26 -6.71 11.13
CA TYR A 346 -27.16 -7.38 12.44
C TYR A 346 -28.54 -7.79 12.99
N THR A 347 -29.58 -6.99 12.75
CA THR A 347 -30.95 -7.31 13.21
C THR A 347 -31.66 -8.35 12.35
N SER A 348 -31.32 -8.48 11.05
CA SER A 348 -31.88 -9.50 10.16
C SER A 348 -31.32 -10.89 10.48
N ASP A 349 -30.02 -11.02 10.74
CA ASP A 349 -29.42 -12.31 11.13
C ASP A 349 -29.99 -12.82 12.47
N ALA A 350 -30.23 -11.92 13.45
CA ALA A 350 -30.87 -12.30 14.71
C ALA A 350 -32.35 -12.72 14.58
N ALA A 351 -33.02 -12.30 13.51
CA ALA A 351 -34.41 -12.69 13.25
C ALA A 351 -34.52 -14.05 12.56
N ASP A 352 -33.52 -14.46 11.79
CA ASP A 352 -33.47 -15.77 11.10
C ASP A 352 -33.03 -16.92 12.04
N GLU A 353 -32.39 -16.60 13.19
CA GLU A 353 -32.07 -17.60 14.23
C GLU A 353 -33.24 -17.99 15.13
N VAL A 354 -34.39 -17.34 15.05
CA VAL A 354 -35.62 -17.75 15.76
C VAL A 354 -36.36 -18.78 14.93
N VAL A 355 -35.91 -20.03 14.93
CA VAL A 355 -36.67 -21.17 14.46
C VAL A 355 -37.83 -21.42 15.44
N PRO A 356 -39.09 -21.40 15.04
CA PRO A 356 -40.18 -21.79 15.94
C PRO A 356 -40.06 -23.27 16.27
N VAL A 357 -40.06 -23.54 17.56
CA VAL A 357 -40.21 -24.91 18.15
C VAL A 357 -41.57 -25.48 17.83
#